data_d5e41a0c493517788e81dc88ee12b0f4
#
_entry.id   d5e41a0c493517788e81dc88ee12b0f4
#
_cell.length_a   1.000
_cell.length_b   1.000
_cell.length_c   1.000
_cell.angle_alpha   90.00
_cell.angle_beta   90.00
_cell.angle_gamma   90.00
#
_symmetry.space_group_name_H-M   'P 1'
#
loop_
_entity.id
_entity.type
_entity.pdbx_description
1 polymer ?
#
loop_
_entity_poly.entity_id
_entity_poly.type
_entity_poly.pdbx_seq_one_letter_code
_entity_poly.pdbx_strand_id
1 'polypeptide(L)'
;TILKHYIPPTQGSNAVNGSQGRHFEHGGKPYFSTNTSDDPAPLKNWFTAAAKAAGELGCSFEMPVAAASYVAHIANNPTNFGFIRDEDAVLLVFFLTDEPDKSPEPVVDYRAMLLGAKEKCGGDECILTAGLIPSCVEGINQKLWQYMTAFGEAPITGDIKDTASYGKVIGEALAATLGDTCLYL
;
A
#
# COMPACT_ATOMS: atom_id res chain seq x y z
N THR A 1 21.33 3.06 -2.53
CA THR A 1 21.21 3.44 -3.96
C THR A 1 19.76 3.55 -4.39
N ILE A 2 18.92 2.61 -4.02
CA ILE A 2 17.47 2.60 -4.34
C ILE A 2 16.76 3.87 -3.84
N LEU A 3 17.08 4.32 -2.62
CA LEU A 3 16.46 5.53 -2.06
C LEU A 3 16.75 6.83 -2.83
N LYS A 4 17.76 6.83 -3.72
CA LYS A 4 18.06 8.01 -4.55
C LYS A 4 17.02 8.27 -5.63
N HIS A 5 16.30 7.26 -6.05
CA HIS A 5 15.26 7.36 -7.08
C HIS A 5 13.88 7.65 -6.51
N TYR A 6 13.82 7.82 -5.20
CA TYR A 6 12.57 8.09 -4.52
C TYR A 6 12.22 9.59 -4.55
N ILE A 7 10.93 9.90 -4.36
CA ILE A 7 10.46 11.29 -4.31
C ILE A 7 11.34 12.11 -3.39
N PRO A 8 11.96 13.20 -3.86
CA PRO A 8 12.78 14.04 -3.00
C PRO A 8 11.97 14.53 -1.80
N PRO A 9 12.53 14.50 -0.59
CA PRO A 9 11.84 14.99 0.61
C PRO A 9 11.39 16.47 0.54
N THR A 10 11.96 17.22 -0.40
CA THR A 10 11.62 18.64 -0.63
C THR A 10 10.38 18.83 -1.49
N GLN A 11 9.83 17.76 -2.06
CA GLN A 11 8.64 17.83 -2.90
C GLN A 11 7.45 17.21 -2.18
N GLY A 12 6.33 17.88 -2.24
CA GLY A 12 5.08 17.45 -1.64
C GLY A 12 4.87 17.92 -0.20
N SER A 13 3.64 17.80 0.24
CA SER A 13 3.19 18.21 1.58
C SER A 13 3.86 17.39 2.69
N ASN A 14 4.29 16.17 2.39
CA ASN A 14 4.88 15.24 3.34
C ASN A 14 6.37 15.04 3.12
N ALA A 15 7.09 16.08 2.73
CA ALA A 15 8.51 16.00 2.36
C ALA A 15 9.39 15.20 3.35
N VAL A 16 9.01 15.16 4.62
CA VAL A 16 9.66 14.36 5.65
C VAL A 16 8.74 13.25 6.16
N ASN A 17 7.54 13.60 6.58
CA ASN A 17 6.54 12.67 7.12
C ASN A 17 5.86 11.90 5.99
N GLY A 18 5.95 10.56 6.01
CA GLY A 18 5.37 9.69 4.98
C GLY A 18 6.14 9.62 3.67
N SER A 19 7.31 10.27 3.54
CA SER A 19 8.13 10.20 2.33
C SER A 19 9.06 8.98 2.32
N GLN A 20 9.52 8.58 1.15
CA GLN A 20 10.51 7.51 0.95
C GLN A 20 10.07 6.15 1.51
N GLY A 21 8.78 5.82 1.42
CA GLY A 21 8.21 4.57 1.93
C GLY A 21 8.02 4.53 3.45
N ARG A 22 8.28 5.63 4.16
CA ARG A 22 7.91 5.72 5.57
C ARG A 22 6.41 5.88 5.73
N HIS A 23 5.87 5.31 6.78
CA HIS A 23 4.47 5.55 7.13
C HIS A 23 4.23 7.04 7.41
N PHE A 24 3.08 7.52 6.99
CA PHE A 24 2.61 8.84 7.38
C PHE A 24 2.21 8.82 8.84
N GLU A 25 2.95 9.55 9.68
CA GLU A 25 2.64 9.65 11.09
C GLU A 25 1.54 10.70 11.33
N HIS A 26 0.50 10.29 12.03
CA HIS A 26 -0.58 11.17 12.48
C HIS A 26 -0.91 10.94 13.94
N GLY A 27 -0.94 12.03 14.72
CA GLY A 27 -1.22 11.94 16.16
C GLY A 27 -0.22 11.09 16.94
N GLY A 28 1.05 11.10 16.56
CA GLY A 28 2.12 10.32 17.18
C GLY A 28 2.09 8.82 16.83
N LYS A 29 1.34 8.42 15.80
CA LYS A 29 1.23 7.03 15.38
C LYS A 29 1.57 6.88 13.90
N PRO A 30 2.54 6.01 13.55
CA PRO A 30 2.87 5.69 12.16
C PRO A 30 1.86 4.70 11.54
N TYR A 31 1.12 3.97 12.36
CA TYR A 31 0.03 3.08 11.96
C TYR A 31 -0.96 2.88 13.10
N PHE A 32 -2.10 2.31 12.81
CA PHE A 32 -3.14 1.99 13.79
C PHE A 32 -3.27 0.46 13.94
N SER A 33 -3.35 -0.03 15.17
CA SER A 33 -3.60 -1.44 15.47
C SER A 33 -4.92 -1.56 16.20
N THR A 34 -5.74 -2.54 15.81
CA THR A 34 -7.05 -2.82 16.40
C THR A 34 -7.37 -4.32 16.28
N ASN A 35 -8.26 -4.82 17.11
CA ASN A 35 -8.77 -6.19 17.04
C ASN A 35 -10.20 -6.17 16.47
N THR A 36 -10.67 -7.31 16.01
CA THR A 36 -12.04 -7.46 15.47
C THR A 36 -13.13 -7.21 16.53
N SER A 37 -12.81 -7.36 17.81
CA SER A 37 -13.71 -7.09 18.92
C SER A 37 -13.74 -5.63 19.38
N ASP A 38 -12.82 -4.80 18.88
CA ASP A 38 -12.71 -3.41 19.28
C ASP A 38 -13.78 -2.54 18.58
N ASP A 39 -14.13 -1.41 19.20
CA ASP A 39 -14.95 -0.40 18.53
C ASP A 39 -14.18 0.14 17.29
N PRO A 40 -14.76 0.07 16.08
CA PRO A 40 -14.11 0.56 14.87
C PRO A 40 -14.00 2.09 14.78
N ALA A 41 -14.71 2.84 15.61
CA ALA A 41 -14.75 4.29 15.52
C ALA A 41 -13.37 4.96 15.71
N PRO A 42 -12.51 4.55 16.67
CA PRO A 42 -11.16 5.11 16.78
C PRO A 42 -10.31 4.92 15.54
N LEU A 43 -10.33 3.73 14.90
CA LEU A 43 -9.62 3.47 13.65
C LEU A 43 -10.14 4.35 12.52
N LYS A 44 -11.46 4.40 12.34
CA LYS A 44 -12.10 5.20 11.31
C LYS A 44 -11.78 6.69 11.45
N ASN A 45 -11.82 7.20 12.67
CA ASN A 45 -11.53 8.60 12.95
C ASN A 45 -10.05 8.92 12.69
N TRP A 46 -9.15 8.06 13.15
CA TRP A 46 -7.71 8.21 12.91
C TRP A 46 -7.37 8.17 11.42
N PHE A 47 -7.88 7.19 10.68
CA PHE A 47 -7.65 7.05 9.24
C PHE A 47 -8.15 8.28 8.47
N THR A 48 -9.37 8.74 8.77
CA THR A 48 -9.96 9.92 8.13
C THR A 48 -9.13 11.18 8.40
N ALA A 49 -8.67 11.35 9.63
CA ALA A 49 -7.86 12.50 10.01
C ALA A 49 -6.45 12.42 9.37
N ALA A 50 -5.83 11.24 9.34
CA ALA A 50 -4.53 11.03 8.72
C ALA A 50 -4.59 11.29 7.20
N ALA A 51 -5.60 10.75 6.51
CA ALA A 51 -5.79 10.95 5.07
C ALA A 51 -5.98 12.45 4.73
N LYS A 52 -6.75 13.19 5.54
CA LYS A 52 -6.91 14.64 5.35
C LYS A 52 -5.61 15.40 5.64
N ALA A 53 -4.85 14.99 6.65
CA ALA A 53 -3.60 15.64 7.03
C ALA A 53 -2.47 15.40 6.03
N ALA A 54 -2.52 14.33 5.25
CA ALA A 54 -1.58 14.08 4.16
C ALA A 54 -1.64 15.20 3.10
N GLY A 55 -2.80 15.78 2.86
CA GLY A 55 -2.99 16.94 1.97
C GLY A 55 -2.86 16.58 0.49
N GLU A 56 -2.84 17.60 -0.35
CA GLU A 56 -2.86 17.47 -1.81
C GLU A 56 -1.61 18.03 -2.49
N LEU A 57 -0.68 18.59 -1.71
CA LEU A 57 0.53 19.22 -2.24
C LEU A 57 1.65 18.19 -2.37
N GLY A 58 1.55 17.34 -3.37
CA GLY A 58 2.50 16.30 -3.70
C GLY A 58 3.45 16.67 -4.85
N CYS A 59 4.37 15.76 -5.13
CA CYS A 59 5.15 15.78 -6.36
C CYS A 59 4.24 15.41 -7.55
N SER A 60 4.45 16.05 -8.71
CA SER A 60 3.74 15.69 -9.94
C SER A 60 4.15 14.34 -10.55
N PHE A 61 5.07 13.63 -9.93
CA PHE A 61 5.48 12.29 -10.30
C PHE A 61 4.93 11.29 -9.28
N GLU A 62 3.75 10.78 -9.55
CA GLU A 62 3.11 9.76 -8.74
C GLU A 62 3.92 8.45 -8.77
N MET A 63 4.28 7.92 -7.62
CA MET A 63 5.08 6.70 -7.50
C MET A 63 4.47 5.69 -6.52
N PRO A 64 3.22 5.28 -6.68
CA PRO A 64 2.55 4.37 -5.76
C PRO A 64 3.25 3.02 -5.64
N VAL A 65 3.83 2.47 -6.72
CA VAL A 65 4.57 1.21 -6.68
C VAL A 65 5.83 1.32 -5.82
N ALA A 66 6.60 2.39 -6.00
CA ALA A 66 7.77 2.65 -5.16
C ALA A 66 7.36 2.83 -3.70
N ALA A 67 6.31 3.61 -3.42
CA ALA A 67 5.83 3.85 -2.06
C ALA A 67 5.43 2.55 -1.37
N ALA A 68 4.64 1.69 -2.04
CA ALA A 68 4.22 0.40 -1.51
C ALA A 68 5.40 -0.53 -1.21
N SER A 69 6.43 -0.51 -2.04
CA SER A 69 7.58 -1.42 -1.90
C SER A 69 8.59 -0.93 -0.87
N TYR A 70 8.85 0.37 -0.84
CA TYR A 70 9.80 0.94 0.13
C TYR A 70 9.31 0.89 1.58
N VAL A 71 8.03 0.64 1.83
CA VAL A 71 7.54 0.37 3.19
C VAL A 71 8.27 -0.80 3.84
N ALA A 72 8.67 -1.79 3.04
CA ALA A 72 9.42 -2.97 3.46
C ALA A 72 10.95 -2.78 3.44
N HIS A 73 11.46 -1.66 2.93
CA HIS A 73 12.91 -1.46 2.81
C HIS A 73 13.57 -1.28 4.17
N ILE A 74 14.68 -1.98 4.39
CA ILE A 74 15.40 -1.99 5.68
C ILE A 74 15.76 -0.59 6.20
N ALA A 75 16.00 0.36 5.31
CA ALA A 75 16.29 1.75 5.71
C ALA A 75 15.10 2.45 6.39
N ASN A 76 13.88 1.92 6.22
CA ASN A 76 12.66 2.45 6.83
C ASN A 76 12.27 1.72 8.13
N ASN A 77 13.01 0.67 8.53
CA ASN A 77 12.73 -0.07 9.76
C ASN A 77 12.57 0.82 11.00
N PRO A 78 13.35 1.89 11.20
CA PRO A 78 13.18 2.73 12.38
C PRO A 78 11.79 3.40 12.49
N THR A 79 11.14 3.67 11.35
CA THR A 79 9.83 4.33 11.29
C THR A 79 8.67 3.37 11.05
N ASN A 80 8.92 2.26 10.35
CA ASN A 80 7.89 1.30 9.94
C ASN A 80 7.89 0.02 10.79
N PHE A 81 8.75 -0.04 11.82
CA PHE A 81 8.94 -1.23 12.64
C PHE A 81 7.61 -1.77 13.22
N GLY A 82 7.42 -3.07 13.07
CA GLY A 82 6.26 -3.78 13.61
C GLY A 82 4.99 -3.69 12.77
N PHE A 83 4.98 -2.95 11.65
CA PHE A 83 3.83 -2.90 10.76
C PHE A 83 3.73 -4.16 9.89
N ILE A 84 4.77 -4.45 9.10
CA ILE A 84 4.78 -5.67 8.30
C ILE A 84 5.24 -6.83 9.19
N ARG A 85 4.35 -7.78 9.38
CA ARG A 85 4.65 -9.06 10.02
C ARG A 85 5.02 -10.07 8.95
N ASP A 86 6.14 -10.74 9.11
CA ASP A 86 6.66 -11.73 8.15
C ASP A 86 6.04 -13.13 8.34
N GLU A 87 5.35 -13.36 9.45
CA GLU A 87 4.66 -14.61 9.80
C GLU A 87 3.18 -14.34 10.13
N ASP A 88 2.33 -15.33 9.91
CA ASP A 88 0.92 -15.38 10.34
C ASP A 88 0.09 -14.11 10.04
N ALA A 89 0.36 -13.48 8.90
CA ALA A 89 -0.35 -12.27 8.51
C ALA A 89 -0.32 -12.04 7.01
N VAL A 90 -1.47 -11.84 6.41
CA VAL A 90 -1.58 -11.35 5.03
C VAL A 90 -1.31 -9.85 4.98
N LEU A 91 -0.60 -9.41 3.95
CA LEU A 91 -0.38 -8.00 3.63
C LEU A 91 -1.33 -7.60 2.49
N LEU A 92 -2.30 -6.76 2.79
CA LEU A 92 -3.10 -6.10 1.76
C LEU A 92 -2.46 -4.76 1.38
N VAL A 93 -2.09 -4.62 0.11
CA VAL A 93 -1.64 -3.35 -0.47
C VAL A 93 -2.79 -2.75 -1.25
N PHE A 94 -3.35 -1.66 -0.71
CA PHE A 94 -4.48 -0.98 -1.33
C PHE A 94 -4.02 0.33 -1.99
N PHE A 95 -4.20 0.42 -3.32
CA PHE A 95 -3.85 1.61 -4.09
C PHE A 95 -5.05 2.54 -4.24
N LEU A 96 -4.79 3.81 -4.04
CA LEU A 96 -5.73 4.89 -4.31
C LEU A 96 -4.97 5.94 -5.13
N THR A 97 -5.18 5.96 -6.43
CA THR A 97 -4.50 6.88 -7.34
C THR A 97 -5.36 7.17 -8.57
N ASP A 98 -5.25 8.35 -9.09
CA ASP A 98 -5.93 8.81 -10.31
C ASP A 98 -4.95 8.98 -11.50
N GLU A 99 -3.66 8.72 -11.28
CA GLU A 99 -2.62 8.85 -12.30
C GLU A 99 -1.79 7.58 -12.51
N PRO A 100 -1.15 7.44 -13.70
CA PRO A 100 -0.20 6.38 -13.97
C PRO A 100 1.05 6.46 -13.09
N ASP A 101 1.55 5.30 -12.68
CA ASP A 101 2.78 5.18 -11.89
C ASP A 101 4.02 5.64 -12.64
N LYS A 102 4.84 6.45 -12.01
CA LYS A 102 6.12 6.99 -12.51
C LYS A 102 7.34 6.44 -11.75
N SER A 103 7.17 5.36 -11.01
CA SER A 103 8.29 4.72 -10.27
C SER A 103 9.43 4.37 -11.24
N PRO A 104 10.68 4.73 -10.91
CA PRO A 104 11.79 4.60 -11.87
C PRO A 104 12.24 3.17 -12.13
N GLU A 105 12.28 2.32 -11.09
CA GLU A 105 12.84 0.98 -11.19
C GLU A 105 11.87 -0.03 -11.83
N PRO A 106 12.35 -1.16 -12.33
CA PRO A 106 11.52 -2.25 -12.82
C PRO A 106 10.58 -2.81 -11.75
N VAL A 107 9.42 -3.31 -12.17
CA VAL A 107 8.44 -3.93 -11.26
C VAL A 107 9.04 -5.08 -10.46
N VAL A 108 9.91 -5.87 -11.07
CA VAL A 108 10.56 -7.02 -10.43
C VAL A 108 11.37 -6.60 -9.19
N ASP A 109 12.02 -5.45 -9.21
CA ASP A 109 12.82 -4.97 -8.08
C ASP A 109 11.92 -4.52 -6.93
N TYR A 110 10.83 -3.84 -7.24
CA TYR A 110 9.83 -3.44 -6.25
C TYR A 110 9.11 -4.64 -5.63
N ARG A 111 8.73 -5.61 -6.46
CA ARG A 111 8.09 -6.84 -6.00
C ARG A 111 9.01 -7.59 -5.02
N ALA A 112 10.29 -7.73 -5.35
CA ALA A 112 11.26 -8.44 -4.53
C ALA A 112 11.37 -7.88 -3.09
N MET A 113 11.16 -6.58 -2.90
CA MET A 113 11.18 -5.98 -1.56
C MET A 113 10.03 -6.49 -0.69
N LEU A 114 8.80 -6.56 -1.23
CA LEU A 114 7.67 -7.08 -0.47
C LEU A 114 7.75 -8.59 -0.26
N LEU A 115 8.21 -9.34 -1.27
CA LEU A 115 8.41 -10.78 -1.14
C LEU A 115 9.41 -11.11 -0.03
N GLY A 116 10.53 -10.39 0.04
CA GLY A 116 11.52 -10.57 1.10
C GLY A 116 10.96 -10.28 2.51
N ALA A 117 10.02 -9.34 2.62
CA ALA A 117 9.37 -9.01 3.88
C ALA A 117 8.26 -10.01 4.27
N LYS A 118 7.87 -10.91 3.36
CA LYS A 118 6.80 -11.91 3.56
C LYS A 118 7.29 -13.34 3.33
N GLU A 119 8.60 -13.55 3.27
CA GLU A 119 9.20 -14.84 2.94
C GLU A 119 8.72 -15.99 3.85
N LYS A 120 8.63 -15.75 5.16
CA LYS A 120 8.22 -16.76 6.13
C LYS A 120 6.72 -17.06 6.10
N CYS A 121 5.91 -16.13 5.59
CA CYS A 121 4.47 -16.33 5.45
C CYS A 121 4.11 -17.14 4.18
N GLY A 122 5.02 -17.25 3.23
CA GLY A 122 4.75 -17.89 1.93
C GLY A 122 4.97 -16.97 0.72
N GLY A 123 5.50 -15.78 0.95
CA GLY A 123 5.82 -14.84 -0.13
C GLY A 123 4.59 -14.33 -0.85
N ASP A 124 4.40 -14.71 -2.12
CA ASP A 124 3.29 -14.28 -2.97
C ASP A 124 1.91 -14.58 -2.37
N GLU A 125 1.75 -15.72 -1.73
CA GLU A 125 0.47 -16.16 -1.16
C GLU A 125 0.02 -15.28 0.02
N CYS A 126 0.94 -14.54 0.61
CA CYS A 126 0.66 -13.63 1.72
C CYS A 126 0.57 -12.15 1.32
N ILE A 127 0.51 -11.86 0.02
CA ILE A 127 0.41 -10.50 -0.49
C ILE A 127 -0.78 -10.39 -1.43
N LEU A 128 -1.75 -9.60 -1.03
CA LEU A 128 -2.92 -9.25 -1.84
C LEU A 128 -2.81 -7.80 -2.31
N THR A 129 -3.25 -7.55 -3.52
CA THR A 129 -3.32 -6.21 -4.07
C THR A 129 -4.75 -5.83 -4.41
N ALA A 130 -5.12 -4.61 -4.10
CA ALA A 130 -6.41 -4.05 -4.45
C ALA A 130 -6.28 -2.56 -4.72
N GLY A 131 -7.29 -1.94 -5.33
CA GLY A 131 -7.25 -0.49 -5.50
C GLY A 131 -8.46 0.12 -6.17
N LEU A 132 -8.58 1.43 -5.96
CA LEU A 132 -9.45 2.31 -6.71
C LEU A 132 -8.56 3.10 -7.66
N ILE A 133 -8.59 2.70 -8.92
CA ILE A 133 -7.68 3.19 -9.97
C ILE A 133 -8.49 3.52 -11.23
N PRO A 134 -8.05 4.49 -12.05
CA PRO A 134 -8.74 4.76 -13.29
C PRO A 134 -8.47 3.68 -14.32
N SER A 135 -9.40 3.43 -15.21
CA SER A 135 -9.27 2.43 -16.29
C SER A 135 -8.04 2.64 -17.18
N CYS A 136 -7.53 3.87 -17.28
CA CYS A 136 -6.32 4.15 -18.06
C CYS A 136 -5.02 3.61 -17.44
N VAL A 137 -5.01 3.20 -16.17
CA VAL A 137 -3.86 2.55 -15.53
C VAL A 137 -4.00 1.03 -15.43
N GLU A 138 -5.15 0.50 -15.85
CA GLU A 138 -5.32 -0.93 -16.06
C GLU A 138 -4.73 -1.35 -17.42
N GLY A 139 -3.94 -2.40 -17.41
CA GLY A 139 -3.40 -2.99 -18.64
C GLY A 139 -1.92 -3.31 -18.55
N ILE A 140 -1.52 -4.28 -19.38
CA ILE A 140 -0.18 -4.90 -19.36
C ILE A 140 0.97 -3.89 -19.56
N ASN A 141 0.71 -2.76 -20.16
CA ASN A 141 1.72 -1.73 -20.41
C ASN A 141 1.83 -0.69 -19.27
N GLN A 142 0.98 -0.81 -18.25
CA GLN A 142 0.95 0.12 -17.11
C GLN A 142 1.71 -0.48 -15.93
N LYS A 143 2.67 0.24 -15.40
CA LYS A 143 3.54 -0.25 -14.34
C LYS A 143 2.76 -0.63 -13.07
N LEU A 144 1.79 0.17 -12.66
CA LEU A 144 0.95 -0.15 -11.50
C LEU A 144 0.21 -1.48 -11.71
N TRP A 145 -0.39 -1.67 -12.90
CA TRP A 145 -1.09 -2.91 -13.22
C TRP A 145 -0.15 -4.11 -13.22
N GLN A 146 1.03 -3.98 -13.86
CA GLN A 146 2.07 -5.01 -13.84
C GLN A 146 2.47 -5.39 -12.41
N TYR A 147 2.59 -4.39 -11.53
CA TYR A 147 2.93 -4.64 -10.14
C TYR A 147 1.79 -5.34 -9.37
N MET A 148 0.56 -4.86 -9.51
CA MET A 148 -0.60 -5.47 -8.85
C MET A 148 -0.83 -6.92 -9.29
N THR A 149 -0.62 -7.22 -10.56
CA THR A 149 -0.78 -8.58 -11.12
C THR A 149 0.45 -9.48 -10.94
N ALA A 150 1.52 -8.98 -10.35
CA ALA A 150 2.76 -9.75 -10.16
C ALA A 150 2.71 -10.68 -8.94
N PHE A 151 1.69 -10.57 -8.09
CA PHE A 151 1.48 -11.44 -6.92
C PHE A 151 0.48 -12.55 -7.26
N GLY A 152 0.41 -13.57 -6.41
CA GLY A 152 -0.30 -14.82 -6.71
C GLY A 152 -1.78 -14.68 -7.08
N GLU A 153 -2.49 -13.77 -6.41
CA GLU A 153 -3.92 -13.55 -6.64
C GLU A 153 -4.19 -12.39 -7.61
N ALA A 154 -5.31 -12.47 -8.33
CA ALA A 154 -5.75 -11.37 -9.18
C ALA A 154 -6.13 -10.15 -8.34
N PRO A 155 -5.72 -8.93 -8.74
CA PRO A 155 -6.03 -7.73 -7.99
C PRO A 155 -7.53 -7.42 -7.99
N ILE A 156 -8.05 -6.96 -6.86
CA ILE A 156 -9.43 -6.50 -6.72
C ILE A 156 -9.46 -4.99 -7.00
N THR A 157 -10.08 -4.59 -8.09
CA THR A 157 -10.07 -3.19 -8.52
C THR A 157 -11.46 -2.59 -8.73
N GLY A 158 -11.53 -1.28 -8.66
CA GLY A 158 -12.68 -0.47 -9.05
C GLY A 158 -12.24 0.88 -9.61
N ASP A 159 -13.14 1.54 -10.33
CA ASP A 159 -12.85 2.87 -10.88
C ASP A 159 -12.89 3.92 -9.77
N ILE A 160 -11.80 4.68 -9.64
CA ILE A 160 -11.69 5.79 -8.66
C ILE A 160 -12.75 6.89 -8.92
N LYS A 161 -13.33 6.95 -10.11
CA LYS A 161 -14.41 7.90 -10.44
C LYS A 161 -15.79 7.40 -10.02
N ASP A 162 -15.95 6.09 -9.82
CA ASP A 162 -17.20 5.49 -9.36
C ASP A 162 -17.21 5.37 -7.83
N THR A 163 -17.55 6.45 -7.17
CA THR A 163 -17.63 6.49 -5.69
C THR A 163 -18.67 5.53 -5.10
N ALA A 164 -19.65 5.09 -5.88
CA ALA A 164 -20.65 4.13 -5.44
C ALA A 164 -20.09 2.72 -5.26
N SER A 165 -19.02 2.38 -6.00
CA SER A 165 -18.34 1.07 -5.90
C SER A 165 -17.33 0.96 -4.77
N TYR A 166 -16.92 2.05 -4.15
CA TYR A 166 -15.83 2.09 -3.16
C TYR A 166 -16.03 1.09 -2.00
N GLY A 167 -17.21 1.12 -1.40
CA GLY A 167 -17.52 0.22 -0.28
C GLY A 167 -17.45 -1.25 -0.66
N LYS A 168 -17.86 -1.58 -1.90
CA LYS A 168 -17.80 -2.95 -2.43
C LYS A 168 -16.35 -3.40 -2.61
N VAL A 169 -15.54 -2.62 -3.32
CA VAL A 169 -14.12 -2.96 -3.61
C VAL A 169 -13.32 -3.13 -2.32
N ILE A 170 -13.46 -2.19 -1.37
CA ILE A 170 -12.81 -2.29 -0.07
C ILE A 170 -13.28 -3.52 0.71
N GLY A 171 -14.60 -3.79 0.69
CA GLY A 171 -15.17 -4.95 1.37
C GLY A 171 -14.70 -6.28 0.78
N GLU A 172 -14.61 -6.40 -0.53
CA GLU A 172 -14.09 -7.58 -1.22
C GLU A 172 -12.60 -7.79 -0.93
N ALA A 173 -11.79 -6.72 -0.95
CA ALA A 173 -10.37 -6.79 -0.62
C ALA A 173 -10.13 -7.24 0.83
N LEU A 174 -10.91 -6.74 1.78
CA LEU A 174 -10.83 -7.17 3.18
C LEU A 174 -11.32 -8.61 3.36
N ALA A 175 -12.38 -9.02 2.66
CA ALA A 175 -12.89 -10.39 2.73
C ALA A 175 -11.87 -11.40 2.16
N ALA A 176 -11.16 -11.06 1.10
CA ALA A 176 -10.10 -11.89 0.56
C ALA A 176 -8.99 -12.14 1.59
N THR A 177 -8.53 -11.08 2.30
CA THR A 177 -7.52 -11.25 3.35
C THR A 177 -7.97 -12.16 4.49
N LEU A 178 -9.25 -12.15 4.84
CA LEU A 178 -9.82 -12.99 5.89
C LEU A 178 -9.99 -14.45 5.44
N GLY A 179 -10.34 -14.66 4.16
CA GLY A 179 -10.49 -15.99 3.57
C GLY A 179 -9.18 -16.75 3.57
N ASP A 180 -8.10 -16.11 3.16
CA ASP A 180 -6.78 -16.71 3.09
C ASP A 180 -6.20 -17.01 4.47
N THR A 181 -6.44 -16.14 5.45
CA THR A 181 -5.96 -16.37 6.83
C THR A 181 -6.57 -17.62 7.49
N CYS A 182 -7.77 -18.01 7.09
CA CYS A 182 -8.43 -19.21 7.62
C CYS A 182 -7.96 -20.53 6.98
N LEU A 183 -7.20 -20.47 5.88
CA LEU A 183 -6.66 -21.67 5.21
C LEU A 183 -5.34 -22.15 5.81
N TYR A 184 -4.66 -21.32 6.61
CA TYR A 184 -3.35 -21.61 7.20
C TYR A 184 -3.38 -21.79 8.73
N LEU A 185 -4.56 -21.84 9.34
CA LEU A 185 -4.78 -22.19 10.74
C LEU A 185 -5.35 -23.61 10.88
#